data_2e0fe29ede259e1191b5556e3aaaeda6
#
_entry.id   2e0fe29ede259e1191b5556e3aaaeda6
#
_cell.length_a   1.000
_cell.length_b   1.000
_cell.length_c   1.000
_cell.angle_alpha   90.00
_cell.angle_beta   90.00
_cell.angle_gamma   90.00
#
_symmetry.space_group_name_H-M   'P 1'
#
loop_
_entity.id
_entity.type
_entity.pdbx_description
1 polymer ?
#
loop_
_entity_poly.entity_id
_entity_poly.type
_entity_poly.pdbx_seq_one_letter_code
_entity_poly.pdbx_strand_id
1 'polypeptide(L)'
;PQQRKDFFAKSLNIYTSAMKAYFNLIEFQVSDKKCQERLGIAGLSTEKKIAVLAKLPIKWYGGADLSKLHDLTASALYGTYKDMDIVIPHCWFPITAAYAKADEDNIPLFGWADDGWLDMSNNPTVNHAEIVNWFKVMKAKGFSIAQVGHDRKFCREYFIGMKQARFNIIDQPQYFWRKSEGFRRIEQKAKDGLLCYLGAE
;
A
#
# COMPACT_ATOMS: atom_id res chain seq x y z
N PRO A 1 -23.55 -7.25 20.84
CA PRO A 1 -22.99 -6.36 19.82
C PRO A 1 -22.18 -7.13 18.77
N GLN A 2 -21.33 -8.10 19.15
CA GLN A 2 -20.55 -8.91 18.21
C GLN A 2 -21.45 -9.77 17.32
N GLN A 3 -22.37 -10.51 17.89
CA GLN A 3 -23.33 -11.36 17.16
C GLN A 3 -24.14 -10.58 16.11
N ARG A 4 -24.48 -9.30 16.37
CA ARG A 4 -25.18 -8.45 15.42
C ARG A 4 -24.28 -8.08 14.22
N LYS A 5 -23.00 -7.78 14.45
CA LYS A 5 -22.04 -7.51 13.39
C LYS A 5 -21.76 -8.73 12.53
N ASP A 6 -21.61 -9.90 13.18
CA ASP A 6 -21.43 -11.17 12.49
C ASP A 6 -22.65 -11.53 11.64
N PHE A 7 -23.86 -11.22 12.12
CA PHE A 7 -25.08 -11.38 11.33
C PHE A 7 -25.10 -10.46 10.10
N PHE A 8 -24.77 -9.17 10.27
CA PHE A 8 -24.71 -8.25 9.13
C PHE A 8 -23.65 -8.66 8.11
N ALA A 9 -22.47 -9.05 8.54
CA ALA A 9 -21.40 -9.46 7.64
C ALA A 9 -21.71 -10.77 6.91
N LYS A 10 -22.17 -11.81 7.65
CA LYS A 10 -22.35 -13.16 7.10
C LYS A 10 -23.68 -13.38 6.40
N SER A 11 -24.75 -12.76 6.88
CA SER A 11 -26.11 -13.03 6.38
C SER A 11 -26.63 -11.97 5.41
N LEU A 12 -26.15 -10.73 5.50
CA LEU A 12 -26.59 -9.63 4.65
C LEU A 12 -25.48 -9.09 3.76
N ASN A 13 -24.28 -9.68 3.83
CA ASN A 13 -23.10 -9.25 3.07
C ASN A 13 -22.77 -7.76 3.22
N ILE A 14 -23.10 -7.18 4.39
CA ILE A 14 -22.81 -5.79 4.70
C ILE A 14 -21.43 -5.70 5.34
N TYR A 15 -20.54 -4.90 4.75
CA TYR A 15 -19.23 -4.67 5.32
C TYR A 15 -19.34 -4.09 6.74
N THR A 16 -18.77 -4.79 7.70
CA THR A 16 -18.72 -4.34 9.09
C THR A 16 -17.26 -4.25 9.54
N SER A 17 -16.85 -3.09 10.04
CA SER A 17 -15.52 -2.99 10.62
C SER A 17 -15.36 -3.97 11.80
N ALA A 18 -14.23 -4.67 11.85
CA ALA A 18 -13.92 -5.57 12.95
C ALA A 18 -13.91 -4.80 14.28
N MET A 19 -14.50 -5.38 15.34
CA MET A 19 -14.54 -4.74 16.66
C MET A 19 -13.16 -4.50 17.29
N LYS A 20 -12.11 -5.13 16.75
CA LYS A 20 -10.72 -5.04 17.21
C LYS A 20 -9.76 -4.58 16.10
N ALA A 21 -10.27 -3.83 15.13
CA ALA A 21 -9.39 -3.21 14.15
C ALA A 21 -8.40 -2.28 14.87
N TYR A 22 -7.12 -2.43 14.57
CA TYR A 22 -6.08 -1.59 15.16
C TYR A 22 -6.25 -0.12 14.75
N PHE A 23 -6.61 0.10 13.48
CA PHE A 23 -6.85 1.44 12.94
C PHE A 23 -8.35 1.74 12.79
N ASN A 24 -8.71 3.00 12.98
CA ASN A 24 -10.05 3.50 12.71
C ASN A 24 -10.15 3.91 11.23
N LEU A 25 -10.86 3.11 10.43
CA LEU A 25 -11.01 3.35 9.00
C LEU A 25 -11.61 4.74 8.68
N ILE A 26 -12.56 5.21 9.48
CA ILE A 26 -13.20 6.53 9.26
C ILE A 26 -12.18 7.66 9.45
N GLU A 27 -11.32 7.58 10.48
CA GLU A 27 -10.25 8.56 10.68
C GLU A 27 -9.28 8.59 9.50
N PHE A 28 -8.94 7.42 8.95
CA PHE A 28 -8.08 7.29 7.79
C PHE A 28 -8.71 7.95 6.54
N GLN A 29 -9.95 7.62 6.22
CA GLN A 29 -10.66 8.17 5.06
C GLN A 29 -10.83 9.70 5.16
N VAL A 30 -11.22 10.21 6.32
CA VAL A 30 -11.34 11.66 6.57
C VAL A 30 -9.99 12.36 6.42
N SER A 31 -8.92 11.76 6.97
CA SER A 31 -7.57 12.30 6.86
C SER A 31 -7.11 12.36 5.40
N ASP A 32 -7.28 11.27 4.66
CA ASP A 32 -6.87 11.19 3.27
C ASP A 32 -7.59 12.23 2.40
N LYS A 33 -8.92 12.33 2.52
CA LYS A 33 -9.71 13.33 1.80
C LYS A 33 -9.21 14.75 2.06
N LYS A 34 -9.01 15.11 3.33
CA LYS A 34 -8.50 16.42 3.73
C LYS A 34 -7.12 16.71 3.14
N CYS A 35 -6.23 15.72 3.17
CA CYS A 35 -4.88 15.86 2.59
C CYS A 35 -4.93 15.99 1.07
N GLN A 36 -5.77 15.23 0.37
CA GLN A 36 -5.94 15.35 -1.08
C GLN A 36 -6.45 16.74 -1.48
N GLU A 37 -7.39 17.30 -0.73
CA GLU A 37 -7.89 18.68 -0.93
C GLU A 37 -6.75 19.71 -0.75
N ARG A 38 -5.95 19.59 0.33
CA ARG A 38 -4.78 20.47 0.59
C ARG A 38 -3.68 20.36 -0.46
N LEU A 39 -3.53 19.20 -1.09
CA LEU A 39 -2.57 18.95 -2.18
C LEU A 39 -3.11 19.35 -3.56
N GLY A 40 -4.39 19.69 -3.67
CA GLY A 40 -5.04 20.01 -4.94
C GLY A 40 -5.18 18.81 -5.88
N ILE A 41 -5.27 17.59 -5.32
CA ILE A 41 -5.36 16.32 -6.08
C ILE A 41 -6.69 15.60 -5.89
N ALA A 42 -7.59 16.14 -5.09
CA ALA A 42 -8.92 15.57 -4.90
C ALA A 42 -9.68 15.48 -6.24
N GLY A 43 -10.32 14.35 -6.49
CA GLY A 43 -11.08 14.10 -7.73
C GLY A 43 -10.23 13.81 -8.97
N LEU A 44 -8.91 13.83 -8.88
CA LEU A 44 -8.04 13.42 -9.98
C LEU A 44 -7.96 11.88 -10.06
N SER A 45 -7.70 11.36 -11.27
CA SER A 45 -7.33 9.95 -11.43
C SER A 45 -6.02 9.63 -10.71
N THR A 46 -5.83 8.36 -10.32
CA THR A 46 -4.62 7.86 -9.65
C THR A 46 -3.34 8.29 -10.39
N GLU A 47 -3.33 8.16 -11.71
CA GLU A 47 -2.19 8.55 -12.53
C GLU A 47 -1.87 10.05 -12.41
N LYS A 48 -2.88 10.91 -12.45
CA LYS A 48 -2.72 12.37 -12.30
C LYS A 48 -2.26 12.73 -10.88
N LYS A 49 -2.80 12.08 -9.84
CA LYS A 49 -2.32 12.26 -8.46
C LYS A 49 -0.83 11.95 -8.34
N ILE A 50 -0.39 10.81 -8.87
CA ILE A 50 1.01 10.39 -8.90
C ILE A 50 1.87 11.41 -9.65
N ALA A 51 1.44 11.90 -10.80
CA ALA A 51 2.17 12.91 -11.58
C ALA A 51 2.34 14.24 -10.84
N VAL A 52 1.37 14.65 -10.04
CA VAL A 52 1.48 15.85 -9.19
C VAL A 52 2.49 15.61 -8.07
N LEU A 53 2.39 14.47 -7.37
CA LEU A 53 3.27 14.14 -6.25
C LEU A 53 4.74 13.98 -6.65
N ALA A 54 4.99 13.47 -7.87
CA ALA A 54 6.34 13.33 -8.41
C ALA A 54 7.08 14.67 -8.59
N LYS A 55 6.35 15.78 -8.69
CA LYS A 55 6.92 17.14 -8.83
C LYS A 55 7.20 17.82 -7.50
N LEU A 56 6.73 17.27 -6.40
CA LEU A 56 6.95 17.84 -5.08
C LEU A 56 8.39 17.58 -4.60
N PRO A 57 9.00 18.53 -3.87
CA PRO A 57 10.37 18.39 -3.35
C PRO A 57 10.38 17.45 -2.13
N ILE A 58 10.03 16.20 -2.35
CA ILE A 58 9.92 15.17 -1.32
C ILE A 58 11.04 14.16 -1.50
N LYS A 59 11.69 13.81 -0.40
CA LYS A 59 12.56 12.64 -0.31
C LYS A 59 11.71 11.42 0.05
N TRP A 60 11.66 10.46 -0.87
CA TRP A 60 10.82 9.28 -0.73
C TRP A 60 11.61 8.09 -0.19
N TYR A 61 10.93 7.26 0.59
CA TYR A 61 11.42 5.99 1.09
C TYR A 61 10.49 4.88 0.63
N GLY A 62 11.05 3.78 0.15
CA GLY A 62 10.27 2.63 -0.28
C GLY A 62 10.18 1.56 0.79
N GLY A 63 9.15 0.76 0.72
CA GLY A 63 8.99 -0.49 1.47
C GLY A 63 8.42 -1.57 0.57
N ALA A 64 8.79 -2.83 0.82
CA ALA A 64 8.19 -3.98 0.15
C ALA A 64 7.99 -5.12 1.15
N ASP A 65 6.81 -5.72 1.08
CA ASP A 65 6.43 -6.96 1.78
C ASP A 65 6.13 -8.02 0.72
N LEU A 66 6.98 -9.05 0.65
CA LEU A 66 6.98 -10.04 -0.42
C LEU A 66 6.31 -11.32 0.05
N SER A 67 5.24 -11.70 -0.60
CA SER A 67 4.58 -12.98 -0.37
C SER A 67 5.25 -14.12 -1.12
N LYS A 68 4.98 -15.35 -0.71
CA LYS A 68 5.51 -16.56 -1.34
C LYS A 68 4.49 -17.25 -2.24
N LEU A 69 3.27 -17.41 -1.78
CA LEU A 69 2.22 -18.19 -2.45
C LEU A 69 0.83 -17.61 -2.09
N HIS A 70 -0.01 -17.42 -3.07
CA HIS A 70 -1.45 -17.12 -2.89
C HIS A 70 -1.78 -16.00 -1.89
N ASP A 71 -0.84 -15.07 -1.68
CA ASP A 71 -0.98 -13.98 -0.74
C ASP A 71 -0.62 -12.66 -1.41
N LEU A 72 -1.09 -11.56 -0.84
CA LEU A 72 -0.86 -10.22 -1.36
C LEU A 72 0.62 -9.85 -1.20
N THR A 73 1.26 -9.46 -2.28
CA THR A 73 2.55 -8.77 -2.25
C THR A 73 2.29 -7.27 -2.33
N ALA A 74 2.93 -6.50 -1.48
CA ALA A 74 2.71 -5.07 -1.41
C ALA A 74 4.03 -4.28 -1.45
N SER A 75 3.98 -3.12 -2.06
CA SER A 75 5.02 -2.10 -1.96
C SER A 75 4.41 -0.73 -1.72
N ALA A 76 5.19 0.16 -1.14
CA ALA A 76 4.76 1.53 -0.97
C ALA A 76 5.94 2.50 -1.09
N LEU A 77 5.65 3.72 -1.52
CA LEU A 77 6.49 4.89 -1.30
C LEU A 77 5.91 5.71 -0.16
N TYR A 78 6.75 6.13 0.75
CA TYR A 78 6.44 7.01 1.86
C TYR A 78 7.27 8.27 1.77
N GLY A 79 6.64 9.42 1.99
CA GLY A 79 7.31 10.70 2.06
C GLY A 79 6.57 11.70 2.93
N THR A 80 7.26 12.76 3.32
CA THR A 80 6.67 13.85 4.10
C THR A 80 6.68 15.13 3.32
N TYR A 81 5.55 15.83 3.29
CA TYR A 81 5.44 17.15 2.68
C TYR A 81 4.79 18.12 3.66
N LYS A 82 5.55 19.14 4.07
CA LYS A 82 5.16 20.02 5.18
C LYS A 82 4.88 19.19 6.44
N ASP A 83 3.65 19.22 6.93
CA ASP A 83 3.18 18.48 8.10
C ASP A 83 2.49 17.15 7.76
N MET A 84 2.28 16.85 6.48
CA MET A 84 1.57 15.65 6.01
C MET A 84 2.53 14.49 5.76
N ASP A 85 2.08 13.28 6.11
CA ASP A 85 2.68 12.03 5.69
C ASP A 85 1.91 11.50 4.46
N ILE A 86 2.64 11.14 3.40
CA ILE A 86 2.05 10.68 2.13
C ILE A 86 2.54 9.27 1.86
N VAL A 87 1.60 8.37 1.57
CA VAL A 87 1.86 6.98 1.20
C VAL A 87 1.29 6.73 -0.19
N ILE A 88 2.08 6.13 -1.07
CA ILE A 88 1.65 5.66 -2.39
C ILE A 88 1.77 4.13 -2.35
N PRO A 89 0.69 3.38 -2.09
CA PRO A 89 0.72 1.93 -2.07
C PRO A 89 0.59 1.36 -3.48
N HIS A 90 1.04 0.12 -3.66
CA HIS A 90 0.73 -0.72 -4.81
C HIS A 90 0.85 -2.19 -4.44
N CYS A 91 -0.03 -3.01 -4.98
CA CYS A 91 -0.12 -4.42 -4.64
C CYS A 91 -0.07 -5.31 -5.89
N TRP A 92 0.26 -6.58 -5.69
CA TRP A 92 0.22 -7.63 -6.71
C TRP A 92 -0.42 -8.88 -6.14
N PHE A 93 -1.24 -9.53 -6.95
CA PHE A 93 -1.88 -10.79 -6.58
C PHE A 93 -1.87 -11.77 -7.76
N PRO A 94 -1.61 -13.08 -7.53
CA PRO A 94 -1.64 -14.06 -8.62
C PRO A 94 -3.06 -14.22 -9.17
N ILE A 95 -3.26 -14.02 -10.47
CA ILE A 95 -4.58 -14.10 -11.10
C ILE A 95 -5.22 -15.48 -10.94
N THR A 96 -4.40 -16.54 -10.93
CA THR A 96 -4.88 -17.92 -10.77
C THR A 96 -5.53 -18.18 -9.41
N ALA A 97 -5.16 -17.42 -8.39
CA ALA A 97 -5.73 -17.51 -7.05
C ALA A 97 -6.81 -16.44 -6.78
N ALA A 98 -6.89 -15.41 -7.64
CA ALA A 98 -7.76 -14.25 -7.41
C ALA A 98 -9.24 -14.62 -7.44
N TYR A 99 -9.66 -15.49 -8.36
CA TYR A 99 -11.06 -15.92 -8.47
C TYR A 99 -11.53 -16.68 -7.23
N ALA A 100 -10.76 -17.68 -6.81
CA ALA A 100 -11.10 -18.44 -5.61
C ALA A 100 -11.10 -17.55 -4.35
N LYS A 101 -10.12 -16.67 -4.23
CA LYS A 101 -9.97 -15.77 -3.07
C LYS A 101 -11.07 -14.71 -3.01
N ALA A 102 -11.49 -14.16 -4.15
CA ALA A 102 -12.58 -13.20 -4.23
C ALA A 102 -13.91 -13.83 -3.81
N ASP A 103 -14.18 -15.07 -4.24
CA ASP A 103 -15.40 -15.79 -3.91
C ASP A 103 -15.43 -16.28 -2.45
N GLU A 104 -14.33 -16.86 -1.97
CA GLU A 104 -14.27 -17.45 -0.62
C GLU A 104 -14.22 -16.38 0.50
N ASP A 105 -13.42 -15.34 0.31
CA ASP A 105 -13.16 -14.34 1.35
C ASP A 105 -13.91 -13.02 1.12
N ASN A 106 -14.65 -12.90 0.01
CA ASN A 106 -15.36 -11.67 -0.39
C ASN A 106 -14.44 -10.43 -0.43
N ILE A 107 -13.24 -10.61 -0.98
CA ILE A 107 -12.24 -9.55 -1.11
C ILE A 107 -12.40 -8.91 -2.50
N PRO A 108 -12.53 -7.58 -2.62
CA PRO A 108 -12.77 -6.89 -3.89
C PRO A 108 -11.49 -6.72 -4.73
N LEU A 109 -10.73 -7.81 -4.95
CA LEU A 109 -9.44 -7.79 -5.67
C LEU A 109 -9.55 -7.19 -7.07
N PHE A 110 -10.62 -7.50 -7.80
CA PHE A 110 -10.84 -6.96 -9.15
C PHE A 110 -11.16 -5.47 -9.13
N GLY A 111 -11.91 -4.99 -8.12
CA GLY A 111 -12.16 -3.56 -7.92
C GLY A 111 -10.86 -2.79 -7.65
N TRP A 112 -9.98 -3.32 -6.81
CA TRP A 112 -8.68 -2.70 -6.56
C TRP A 112 -7.77 -2.69 -7.80
N ALA A 113 -7.91 -3.68 -8.69
CA ALA A 113 -7.21 -3.70 -9.96
C ALA A 113 -7.77 -2.63 -10.92
N ASP A 114 -9.08 -2.49 -11.01
CA ASP A 114 -9.75 -1.46 -11.83
C ASP A 114 -9.39 -0.03 -11.36
N ASP A 115 -9.23 0.17 -10.04
CA ASP A 115 -8.80 1.43 -9.44
C ASP A 115 -7.29 1.71 -9.60
N GLY A 116 -6.51 0.75 -10.12
CA GLY A 116 -5.08 0.88 -10.39
C GLY A 116 -4.17 0.73 -9.16
N TRP A 117 -4.67 0.13 -8.06
CA TRP A 117 -3.89 -0.14 -6.85
C TRP A 117 -3.34 -1.56 -6.77
N LEU A 118 -3.86 -2.45 -7.62
CA LEU A 118 -3.48 -3.86 -7.67
C LEU A 118 -3.18 -4.27 -9.12
N ASP A 119 -2.05 -4.94 -9.33
CA ASP A 119 -1.75 -5.64 -10.58
C ASP A 119 -1.98 -7.14 -10.41
N MET A 120 -2.71 -7.75 -11.36
CA MET A 120 -2.87 -9.19 -11.43
C MET A 120 -1.66 -9.81 -12.12
N SER A 121 -0.83 -10.53 -11.35
CA SER A 121 0.30 -11.27 -11.91
C SER A 121 -0.19 -12.51 -12.67
N ASN A 122 0.25 -12.68 -13.91
CA ASN A 122 -0.12 -13.81 -14.78
C ASN A 122 0.60 -15.14 -14.41
N ASN A 123 1.28 -15.18 -13.29
CA ASN A 123 2.00 -16.34 -12.80
C ASN A 123 1.25 -16.97 -11.62
N PRO A 124 1.51 -18.25 -11.29
CA PRO A 124 0.98 -18.90 -10.08
C PRO A 124 1.42 -18.21 -8.78
N THR A 125 2.51 -17.45 -8.83
CA THR A 125 3.06 -16.64 -7.75
C THR A 125 3.40 -15.26 -8.28
N VAL A 126 3.44 -14.25 -7.40
CA VAL A 126 3.87 -12.91 -7.80
C VAL A 126 5.32 -12.95 -8.26
N ASN A 127 5.58 -12.44 -9.47
CA ASN A 127 6.94 -12.32 -9.99
C ASN A 127 7.61 -11.08 -9.39
N HIS A 128 8.67 -11.28 -8.61
CA HIS A 128 9.39 -10.20 -7.96
C HIS A 128 9.99 -9.16 -8.93
N ALA A 129 10.18 -9.51 -10.20
CA ALA A 129 10.59 -8.54 -11.22
C ALA A 129 9.54 -7.44 -11.46
N GLU A 130 8.23 -7.73 -11.24
CA GLU A 130 7.14 -6.76 -11.35
C GLU A 130 7.30 -5.66 -10.30
N ILE A 131 7.64 -6.04 -9.06
CA ILE A 131 7.87 -5.12 -7.95
C ILE A 131 9.10 -4.22 -8.26
N VAL A 132 10.19 -4.82 -8.73
CA VAL A 132 11.39 -4.06 -9.12
C VAL A 132 11.04 -3.07 -10.24
N ASN A 133 10.24 -3.50 -11.21
CA ASN A 133 9.80 -2.64 -12.32
C ASN A 133 8.95 -1.47 -11.82
N TRP A 134 8.05 -1.70 -10.86
CA TRP A 134 7.26 -0.62 -10.27
C TRP A 134 8.15 0.47 -9.65
N PHE A 135 9.15 0.11 -8.85
CA PHE A 135 10.11 1.08 -8.31
C PHE A 135 10.88 1.82 -9.42
N LYS A 136 11.25 1.14 -10.51
CA LYS A 136 11.90 1.77 -11.69
C LYS A 136 10.98 2.79 -12.36
N VAL A 137 9.72 2.43 -12.55
CA VAL A 137 8.69 3.31 -13.14
C VAL A 137 8.48 4.54 -12.24
N MET A 138 8.36 4.36 -10.93
CA MET A 138 8.21 5.48 -9.99
C MET A 138 9.43 6.41 -10.04
N LYS A 139 10.64 5.86 -10.07
CA LYS A 139 11.87 6.65 -10.24
C LYS A 139 11.89 7.42 -11.56
N ALA A 140 11.46 6.78 -12.67
CA ALA A 140 11.37 7.42 -13.98
C ALA A 140 10.30 8.53 -14.04
N LYS A 141 9.23 8.42 -13.24
CA LYS A 141 8.21 9.48 -13.06
C LYS A 141 8.71 10.69 -12.26
N GLY A 142 9.91 10.63 -11.67
CA GLY A 142 10.54 11.74 -10.96
C GLY A 142 10.60 11.59 -9.43
N PHE A 143 10.18 10.45 -8.87
CA PHE A 143 10.28 10.23 -7.43
C PHE A 143 11.74 10.07 -6.98
N SER A 144 12.21 10.95 -6.09
CA SER A 144 13.54 10.88 -5.48
C SER A 144 13.55 9.82 -4.36
N ILE A 145 13.75 8.54 -4.74
CA ILE A 145 13.72 7.41 -3.82
C ILE A 145 15.11 7.25 -3.18
N ALA A 146 15.21 7.59 -1.90
CA ALA A 146 16.47 7.58 -1.16
C ALA A 146 16.89 6.18 -0.72
N GLN A 147 15.95 5.37 -0.28
CA GLN A 147 16.19 4.05 0.28
C GLN A 147 14.93 3.20 0.21
N VAL A 148 15.08 1.88 0.08
CA VAL A 148 13.99 0.92 0.09
C VAL A 148 14.26 -0.15 1.14
N GLY A 149 13.35 -0.29 2.10
CA GLY A 149 13.37 -1.34 3.13
C GLY A 149 12.65 -2.60 2.65
N HIS A 150 13.15 -3.77 3.03
CA HIS A 150 12.50 -5.06 2.74
C HIS A 150 12.73 -6.07 3.87
N ASP A 151 11.87 -7.10 3.93
CA ASP A 151 12.14 -8.28 4.75
C ASP A 151 13.15 -9.20 4.04
N ARG A 152 14.06 -9.82 4.80
CA ARG A 152 15.03 -10.79 4.27
C ARG A 152 14.40 -12.08 3.75
N LYS A 153 13.20 -12.40 4.20
CA LYS A 153 12.52 -13.62 3.77
C LYS A 153 12.10 -13.51 2.30
N PHE A 154 12.35 -14.58 1.54
CA PHE A 154 11.91 -14.76 0.15
C PHE A 154 12.38 -13.71 -0.87
N CYS A 155 13.38 -12.90 -0.54
CA CYS A 155 13.73 -11.70 -1.28
C CYS A 155 14.90 -11.83 -2.26
N ARG A 156 15.50 -13.02 -2.48
CA ARG A 156 16.77 -13.13 -3.23
C ARG A 156 16.69 -12.48 -4.63
N GLU A 157 15.69 -12.84 -5.42
CA GLU A 157 15.52 -12.31 -6.79
C GLU A 157 15.21 -10.82 -6.77
N TYR A 158 14.29 -10.41 -5.88
CA TYR A 158 13.98 -9.01 -5.65
C TYR A 158 15.22 -8.20 -5.26
N PHE A 159 16.01 -8.69 -4.30
CA PHE A 159 17.23 -8.03 -3.84
C PHE A 159 18.24 -7.84 -5.00
N ILE A 160 18.47 -8.88 -5.78
CA ILE A 160 19.38 -8.81 -6.94
C ILE A 160 18.86 -7.78 -7.95
N GLY A 161 17.58 -7.85 -8.31
CA GLY A 161 16.95 -6.92 -9.25
C GLY A 161 17.03 -5.47 -8.78
N MET A 162 16.76 -5.19 -7.51
CA MET A 162 16.85 -3.84 -6.94
C MET A 162 18.30 -3.30 -6.95
N LYS A 163 19.29 -4.15 -6.63
CA LYS A 163 20.71 -3.77 -6.73
C LYS A 163 21.14 -3.47 -8.17
N GLN A 164 20.74 -4.31 -9.13
CA GLN A 164 20.99 -4.08 -10.56
C GLN A 164 20.35 -2.76 -11.05
N ALA A 165 19.15 -2.44 -10.55
CA ALA A 165 18.46 -1.18 -10.81
C ALA A 165 19.04 0.03 -10.03
N ARG A 166 20.12 -0.18 -9.26
CA ARG A 166 20.83 0.85 -8.48
C ARG A 166 19.96 1.52 -7.42
N PHE A 167 19.09 0.76 -6.76
CA PHE A 167 18.40 1.22 -5.55
C PHE A 167 19.26 0.98 -4.31
N ASN A 168 19.19 1.91 -3.37
CA ASN A 168 19.75 1.73 -2.03
C ASN A 168 18.76 0.89 -1.21
N ILE A 169 19.01 -0.43 -1.15
CA ILE A 169 18.12 -1.38 -0.49
C ILE A 169 18.73 -1.83 0.84
N ILE A 170 17.91 -1.87 1.88
CA ILE A 170 18.29 -2.25 3.24
C ILE A 170 17.35 -3.31 3.81
N ASP A 171 17.91 -4.14 4.67
CA ASP A 171 17.11 -5.06 5.47
C ASP A 171 16.34 -4.30 6.54
N GLN A 172 15.03 -4.56 6.60
CA GLN A 172 14.16 -4.02 7.64
C GLN A 172 13.86 -5.11 8.66
N PRO A 173 14.45 -5.04 9.88
CA PRO A 173 14.16 -6.00 10.92
C PRO A 173 12.69 -6.02 11.30
N GLN A 174 12.11 -7.23 11.40
CA GLN A 174 10.68 -7.43 11.65
C GLN A 174 10.32 -7.45 13.15
N TYR A 175 11.15 -6.90 14.02
CA TYR A 175 10.88 -6.86 15.46
C TYR A 175 9.70 -5.92 15.79
N PHE A 176 8.79 -6.37 16.63
CA PHE A 176 7.55 -5.64 16.96
C PHE A 176 7.80 -4.24 17.53
N TRP A 177 8.84 -4.05 18.36
CA TRP A 177 9.14 -2.73 18.94
C TRP A 177 9.60 -1.71 17.89
N ARG A 178 10.25 -2.15 16.80
CA ARG A 178 10.62 -1.26 15.69
C ARG A 178 9.44 -0.90 14.80
N LYS A 179 8.52 -1.86 14.60
CA LYS A 179 7.29 -1.61 13.84
C LYS A 179 6.30 -0.73 14.62
N SER A 180 6.23 -0.90 15.94
CA SER A 180 5.26 -0.19 16.79
C SER A 180 5.36 1.34 16.69
N GLU A 181 6.56 1.89 16.51
CA GLU A 181 6.76 3.32 16.33
C GLU A 181 6.14 3.81 15.01
N GLY A 182 6.36 3.09 13.92
CA GLY A 182 5.76 3.38 12.62
C GLY A 182 4.23 3.31 12.66
N PHE A 183 3.65 2.28 13.28
CA PHE A 183 2.20 2.15 13.45
C PHE A 183 1.60 3.30 14.27
N ARG A 184 2.23 3.68 15.39
CA ARG A 184 1.80 4.83 16.21
C ARG A 184 1.85 6.14 15.43
N ARG A 185 2.89 6.35 14.64
CA ARG A 185 3.00 7.52 13.78
C ARG A 185 1.86 7.59 12.76
N ILE A 186 1.58 6.50 12.05
CA ILE A 186 0.51 6.41 11.06
C ILE A 186 -0.85 6.69 11.73
N GLU A 187 -1.13 6.04 12.87
CA GLU A 187 -2.35 6.26 13.65
C GLU A 187 -2.50 7.73 14.07
N GLN A 188 -1.45 8.33 14.62
CA GLN A 188 -1.48 9.72 15.04
C GLN A 188 -1.71 10.67 13.86
N LYS A 189 -1.02 10.44 12.73
CA LYS A 189 -1.19 11.24 11.52
C LYS A 189 -2.60 11.14 10.94
N ALA A 190 -3.23 9.96 11.00
CA ALA A 190 -4.61 9.79 10.59
C ALA A 190 -5.57 10.58 11.51
N LYS A 191 -5.42 10.48 12.83
CA LYS A 191 -6.21 11.25 13.82
C LYS A 191 -6.08 12.76 13.63
N ASP A 192 -4.88 13.23 13.32
CA ASP A 192 -4.59 14.65 13.10
C ASP A 192 -5.08 15.16 11.73
N GLY A 193 -5.55 14.27 10.84
CA GLY A 193 -5.97 14.61 9.49
C GLY A 193 -4.78 14.98 8.58
N LEU A 194 -3.64 14.32 8.78
CA LEU A 194 -2.36 14.59 8.13
C LEU A 194 -1.76 13.35 7.42
N LEU A 195 -2.53 12.27 7.28
CA LEU A 195 -2.16 11.08 6.51
C LEU A 195 -2.89 11.08 5.17
N CYS A 196 -2.13 10.99 4.08
CA CYS A 196 -2.62 10.85 2.72
C CYS A 196 -2.19 9.50 2.13
N TYR A 197 -3.15 8.71 1.61
CA TYR A 197 -2.87 7.45 0.91
C TYR A 197 -3.61 7.34 -0.43
N LEU A 198 -4.04 8.47 -0.97
CA LEU A 198 -4.58 8.69 -2.33
C LEU A 198 -5.93 8.02 -2.62
N GLY A 199 -6.68 7.56 -1.62
CA GLY A 199 -7.93 6.84 -1.78
C GLY A 199 -7.73 5.36 -2.13
N ALA A 200 -6.57 4.79 -1.85
CA ALA A 200 -6.36 3.35 -1.92
C ALA A 200 -7.15 2.67 -0.79
N GLU A 201 -8.14 1.87 -1.14
CA GLU A 201 -8.99 1.13 -0.20
C GLU A 201 -8.49 -0.30 0.07
#